data_1365092cbce6c919fb4c634a16795254
#
_entry.id   1365092cbce6c919fb4c634a16795254
#
_cell.length_a   1.000
_cell.length_b   1.000
_cell.length_c   1.000
_cell.angle_alpha   90.00
_cell.angle_beta   90.00
_cell.angle_gamma   90.00
#
_symmetry.space_group_name_H-M   'P 1'
#
loop_
_entity.id
_entity.type
_entity.pdbx_description
1 polymer ?
#
loop_
_entity_poly.entity_id
_entity_poly.type
_entity_poly.pdbx_seq_one_letter_code
_entity_poly.pdbx_strand_id
1 'polypeptide(L)'
;MKNNKIVNHFSNFKERSTITPMEVLADGTQANENPAACYRGLGCVSGNNSSRLLLDYKVEHPHAYEEIMRLLFQKDYGAGLTHIKLELGADVNSSSGTEPCTKRSLNEPADVTRGAGFQFAADAKAINPDITIDMLRWGEPKWVTDAFVISQEHGLRARYRWYKETLDAAYAVYGLKFDYISADQNETDTPDEAWILYLRHMLDNEKNAPYDYSKIKLIASDEVGTRNIAEQMVDNSVLRNAVDVIGLHYTTFGDSYTNLLNEAYGKEIWYSEGIAPCNVPELTVQADESGLVGKNGPIDVANRIINSYYNGKMVMYEFQPAVAAYYDGACYAPKQLIRAWEPWSGHFVLDIGFWLAMHFSRFARKGWMYVNGACYGDGEENHAIANTTHNFMTLTAPDRSEMSMFFTNESEDVRIYTVQVKDMAFEPTVFSSVITKGPSGRQAYDANWFRIGKKIRPIRNHRDTFTIKVPPRSIMTVTTMDVSWVDGVNTFPAVQPHLSSRLTLPYTENLQYTKEEIAVRGCAPRYMTDQGGAFELVETEDGFAICQKITPQIIPTNWR
;
A
#
# COMPACT_ATOMS: atom_id res chain seq x y z
N MET A 1 -12.86 32.53 71.63
CA MET A 1 -11.74 32.77 70.74
C MET A 1 -11.96 31.90 69.48
N LYS A 2 -12.41 32.50 68.39
CA LYS A 2 -12.66 31.80 67.11
C LYS A 2 -11.45 32.01 66.23
N ASN A 3 -10.73 30.94 65.88
CA ASN A 3 -9.64 30.96 64.88
C ASN A 3 -10.20 30.89 63.48
N ASN A 4 -10.08 31.98 62.74
CA ASN A 4 -10.29 32.02 61.31
C ASN A 4 -9.08 31.41 60.59
N LYS A 5 -9.24 30.25 59.97
CA LYS A 5 -8.29 29.74 58.99
C LYS A 5 -8.60 30.40 57.63
N ILE A 6 -7.69 31.24 57.18
CA ILE A 6 -7.65 31.75 55.80
C ILE A 6 -7.15 30.59 54.92
N VAL A 7 -8.03 30.09 54.03
CA VAL A 7 -7.65 29.11 52.99
C VAL A 7 -7.16 29.92 51.79
N ASN A 8 -5.86 29.90 51.55
CA ASN A 8 -5.27 30.44 50.33
C ASN A 8 -5.61 29.50 49.16
N HIS A 9 -6.54 29.90 48.32
CA HIS A 9 -6.70 29.36 47.00
C HIS A 9 -5.60 29.93 46.10
N PHE A 10 -4.47 29.24 45.97
CA PHE A 10 -3.58 29.42 44.83
C PHE A 10 -4.20 28.66 43.67
N SER A 11 -4.78 29.42 42.74
CA SER A 11 -5.11 28.94 41.41
C SER A 11 -3.82 28.62 40.68
N ASN A 12 -3.57 27.35 40.41
CA ASN A 12 -2.56 26.92 39.45
C ASN A 12 -2.97 27.44 38.07
N PHE A 13 -2.50 28.64 37.71
CA PHE A 13 -2.39 29.04 36.32
C PHE A 13 -1.29 28.15 35.74
N LYS A 14 -1.67 27.03 35.06
CA LYS A 14 -0.79 26.42 34.07
C LYS A 14 -0.45 27.54 33.10
N GLU A 15 0.81 27.94 33.03
CA GLU A 15 1.30 28.76 31.93
C GLU A 15 0.85 28.07 30.64
N ARG A 16 -0.02 28.72 29.88
CA ARG A 16 -0.28 28.32 28.51
C ARG A 16 1.00 28.54 27.77
N SER A 17 1.75 27.48 27.47
CA SER A 17 2.81 27.53 26.51
C SER A 17 2.25 28.20 25.25
N THR A 18 2.78 29.33 24.88
CA THR A 18 2.42 30.01 23.62
C THR A 18 2.96 29.13 22.50
N ILE A 19 2.09 28.31 21.91
CA ILE A 19 2.42 27.47 20.75
C ILE A 19 2.75 28.44 19.62
N THR A 20 4.01 28.51 19.24
CA THR A 20 4.44 29.33 18.08
C THR A 20 3.97 28.66 16.80
N PRO A 21 3.20 29.33 15.94
CA PRO A 21 2.83 28.78 14.65
C PRO A 21 4.06 28.50 13.78
N MET A 22 4.02 27.40 13.02
CA MET A 22 4.99 27.15 11.96
C MET A 22 4.56 27.90 10.69
N GLU A 23 5.48 28.67 10.11
CA GLU A 23 5.24 29.38 8.85
C GLU A 23 5.46 28.45 7.66
N VAL A 24 4.50 28.43 6.72
CA VAL A 24 4.52 27.60 5.52
C VAL A 24 4.23 28.45 4.29
N LEU A 25 5.04 28.35 3.25
CA LEU A 25 4.82 29.01 1.97
C LEU A 25 4.41 27.99 0.91
N ALA A 26 3.14 27.99 0.53
CA ALA A 26 2.60 27.22 -0.58
C ALA A 26 2.64 28.05 -1.86
N ASP A 27 3.80 28.07 -2.51
CA ASP A 27 4.07 28.84 -3.71
C ASP A 27 3.99 27.93 -4.95
N GLY A 28 3.07 28.20 -5.85
CA GLY A 28 2.88 27.44 -7.08
C GLY A 28 4.12 27.42 -7.99
N THR A 29 5.01 28.41 -7.89
CA THR A 29 6.28 28.42 -8.66
C THR A 29 7.28 27.39 -8.14
N GLN A 30 7.08 26.88 -6.92
CA GLN A 30 7.88 25.80 -6.31
C GLN A 30 7.26 24.41 -6.50
N ALA A 31 6.21 24.29 -7.30
CA ALA A 31 5.68 23.00 -7.70
C ALA A 31 6.75 22.21 -8.47
N ASN A 32 6.94 20.94 -8.07
CA ASN A 32 7.95 20.09 -8.69
C ASN A 32 7.46 19.60 -10.06
N GLU A 33 7.96 20.22 -11.12
CA GLU A 33 7.59 19.90 -12.51
C GLU A 33 8.34 18.69 -13.08
N ASN A 34 9.22 18.04 -12.31
CA ASN A 34 9.88 16.81 -12.73
C ASN A 34 8.84 15.68 -12.88
N PRO A 35 8.63 15.12 -14.09
CA PRO A 35 7.65 14.05 -14.30
C PRO A 35 7.91 12.80 -13.44
N ALA A 36 9.18 12.55 -13.07
CA ALA A 36 9.58 11.45 -12.20
C ALA A 36 9.32 11.73 -10.70
N ALA A 37 8.92 12.95 -10.36
CA ALA A 37 8.58 13.36 -9.00
C ALA A 37 7.10 13.75 -8.85
N CYS A 38 6.23 13.36 -9.79
CA CYS A 38 4.80 13.56 -9.68
C CYS A 38 4.14 12.44 -8.87
N TYR A 39 3.15 12.79 -8.07
CA TYR A 39 2.38 11.85 -7.26
C TYR A 39 1.77 10.72 -8.10
N ARG A 40 2.00 9.49 -7.72
CA ARG A 40 1.51 8.29 -8.41
C ARG A 40 0.27 7.68 -7.76
N GLY A 41 -0.06 8.08 -6.55
CA GLY A 41 -1.15 7.53 -5.77
C GLY A 41 -0.67 6.56 -4.69
N LEU A 42 -1.61 5.74 -4.25
CA LEU A 42 -1.38 4.66 -3.30
C LEU A 42 -1.55 3.33 -4.01
N GLY A 43 -0.71 2.37 -3.70
CA GLY A 43 -0.79 1.00 -4.18
C GLY A 43 -1.03 0.00 -3.06
N CYS A 44 -1.09 -1.27 -3.43
CA CYS A 44 -1.11 -2.36 -2.46
C CYS A 44 -0.39 -3.60 -2.98
N VAL A 45 0.03 -4.44 -2.03
CA VAL A 45 0.62 -5.74 -2.28
C VAL A 45 -0.43 -6.81 -2.06
N SER A 46 -0.63 -7.69 -3.05
CA SER A 46 -1.32 -8.97 -2.91
C SER A 46 -0.28 -10.07 -3.00
N GLY A 47 0.30 -10.38 -1.88
CA GLY A 47 1.32 -11.42 -1.71
C GLY A 47 1.15 -12.08 -0.36
N ASN A 48 2.03 -13.02 -0.05
CA ASN A 48 2.02 -13.71 1.23
C ASN A 48 0.66 -14.39 1.51
N ASN A 49 -0.05 -14.78 0.46
CA ASN A 49 -1.40 -15.36 0.53
C ASN A 49 -2.47 -14.43 1.20
N SER A 50 -2.21 -13.13 1.25
CA SER A 50 -3.04 -12.17 2.00
C SER A 50 -4.44 -11.95 1.42
N SER A 51 -4.66 -12.30 0.16
CA SER A 51 -5.95 -12.17 -0.53
C SER A 51 -6.74 -13.50 -0.63
N ARG A 52 -6.26 -14.58 -0.02
CA ARG A 52 -6.78 -15.94 -0.27
C ARG A 52 -8.26 -16.07 0.05
N LEU A 53 -8.70 -15.66 1.25
CA LEU A 53 -10.10 -15.80 1.64
C LEU A 53 -11.06 -14.94 0.82
N LEU A 54 -10.57 -13.92 0.10
CA LEU A 54 -11.41 -13.12 -0.81
C LEU A 54 -12.03 -13.96 -1.91
N LEU A 55 -11.37 -15.05 -2.33
CA LEU A 55 -11.93 -15.96 -3.33
C LEU A 55 -13.12 -16.75 -2.78
N ASP A 56 -13.14 -17.04 -1.48
CA ASP A 56 -14.33 -17.62 -0.83
C ASP A 56 -15.46 -16.58 -0.75
N TYR A 57 -15.15 -15.31 -0.42
CA TYR A 57 -16.16 -14.24 -0.51
C TYR A 57 -16.73 -14.12 -1.92
N LYS A 58 -15.88 -14.20 -2.95
CA LYS A 58 -16.31 -14.10 -4.35
C LYS A 58 -17.35 -15.16 -4.71
N VAL A 59 -17.17 -16.39 -4.21
CA VAL A 59 -18.07 -17.52 -4.50
C VAL A 59 -19.31 -17.51 -3.59
N GLU A 60 -19.12 -17.34 -2.28
CA GLU A 60 -20.18 -17.48 -1.28
C GLU A 60 -20.97 -16.18 -1.08
N HIS A 61 -20.30 -15.03 -1.17
CA HIS A 61 -20.86 -13.70 -0.88
C HIS A 61 -20.43 -12.67 -1.94
N PRO A 62 -20.83 -12.84 -3.22
CA PRO A 62 -20.33 -12.02 -4.33
C PRO A 62 -20.56 -10.52 -4.14
N HIS A 63 -21.65 -10.12 -3.49
CA HIS A 63 -21.91 -8.70 -3.21
C HIS A 63 -20.91 -8.10 -2.19
N ALA A 64 -20.52 -8.89 -1.17
CA ALA A 64 -19.49 -8.43 -0.22
C ALA A 64 -18.12 -8.33 -0.90
N TYR A 65 -17.79 -9.30 -1.75
CA TYR A 65 -16.57 -9.25 -2.57
C TYR A 65 -16.54 -8.03 -3.48
N GLU A 66 -17.61 -7.80 -4.25
CA GLU A 66 -17.73 -6.65 -5.14
C GLU A 66 -17.56 -5.34 -4.38
N GLU A 67 -18.18 -5.21 -3.20
CA GLU A 67 -18.06 -4.01 -2.37
C GLU A 67 -16.63 -3.81 -1.86
N ILE A 68 -15.93 -4.86 -1.41
CA ILE A 68 -14.51 -4.79 -1.02
C ILE A 68 -13.67 -4.27 -2.18
N MET A 69 -13.86 -4.84 -3.37
CA MET A 69 -13.12 -4.45 -4.57
C MET A 69 -13.42 -3.01 -4.99
N ARG A 70 -14.67 -2.58 -4.92
CA ARG A 70 -15.08 -1.19 -5.19
C ARG A 70 -14.48 -0.21 -4.19
N LEU A 71 -14.49 -0.55 -2.90
CA LEU A 71 -13.90 0.28 -1.85
C LEU A 71 -12.40 0.47 -2.04
N LEU A 72 -11.70 -0.56 -2.52
CA LEU A 72 -10.26 -0.46 -2.78
C LEU A 72 -9.94 0.29 -4.07
N PHE A 73 -10.65 0.03 -5.17
CA PHE A 73 -10.17 0.36 -6.51
C PHE A 73 -11.07 1.29 -7.32
N GLN A 74 -12.37 1.40 -6.98
CA GLN A 74 -13.25 2.25 -7.77
C GLN A 74 -12.88 3.73 -7.56
N LYS A 75 -12.59 4.40 -8.67
CA LYS A 75 -12.29 5.83 -8.68
C LYS A 75 -13.45 6.62 -8.06
N ASP A 76 -13.10 7.60 -7.24
CA ASP A 76 -14.03 8.50 -6.58
C ASP A 76 -15.08 7.82 -5.66
N TYR A 77 -14.82 6.58 -5.21
CA TYR A 77 -15.67 5.88 -4.27
C TYR A 77 -15.01 5.65 -2.92
N GLY A 78 -14.06 4.72 -2.82
CA GLY A 78 -13.33 4.38 -1.59
C GLY A 78 -11.88 4.85 -1.58
N ALA A 79 -10.96 3.96 -1.23
CA ALA A 79 -9.53 4.24 -1.17
C ALA A 79 -8.89 4.55 -2.53
N GLY A 80 -9.52 4.13 -3.65
CA GLY A 80 -9.09 4.51 -4.99
C GLY A 80 -7.63 4.18 -5.29
N LEU A 81 -7.16 3.00 -4.89
CA LEU A 81 -5.79 2.56 -5.10
C LEU A 81 -5.47 2.50 -6.59
N THR A 82 -4.24 2.88 -6.96
CA THR A 82 -3.82 3.08 -8.35
C THR A 82 -2.83 2.04 -8.84
N HIS A 83 -2.36 1.17 -7.95
CA HIS A 83 -1.35 0.15 -8.25
C HIS A 83 -1.56 -1.12 -7.44
N ILE A 84 -1.21 -2.26 -8.04
CA ILE A 84 -1.19 -3.57 -7.38
C ILE A 84 0.12 -4.26 -7.69
N LYS A 85 0.87 -4.61 -6.67
CA LYS A 85 2.00 -5.53 -6.74
C LYS A 85 1.52 -6.93 -6.39
N LEU A 86 1.80 -7.90 -7.26
CA LEU A 86 1.51 -9.31 -7.04
C LEU A 86 2.76 -10.07 -6.62
N GLU A 87 2.63 -11.03 -5.72
CA GLU A 87 3.66 -12.03 -5.54
C GLU A 87 3.66 -13.00 -6.73
N LEU A 88 4.82 -13.14 -7.39
CA LEU A 88 5.09 -14.27 -8.27
C LEU A 88 5.44 -15.47 -7.36
N GLY A 89 4.42 -16.21 -7.00
CA GLY A 89 4.50 -17.29 -6.01
C GLY A 89 5.48 -18.40 -6.41
N ALA A 90 6.19 -18.90 -5.42
CA ALA A 90 7.19 -19.97 -5.56
C ALA A 90 7.06 -21.04 -4.45
N ASP A 91 5.90 -21.14 -3.81
CA ASP A 91 5.66 -22.02 -2.65
C ASP A 91 6.54 -21.67 -1.43
N VAL A 92 6.94 -20.41 -1.29
CA VAL A 92 7.80 -19.93 -0.19
C VAL A 92 6.94 -19.42 0.96
N ASN A 93 7.21 -19.89 2.17
CA ASN A 93 6.55 -19.38 3.37
C ASN A 93 6.91 -17.92 3.63
N SER A 94 5.93 -17.13 4.02
CA SER A 94 6.11 -15.71 4.29
C SER A 94 5.31 -15.24 5.52
N SER A 95 5.19 -13.93 5.71
CA SER A 95 4.65 -13.34 6.94
C SER A 95 3.17 -13.66 7.22
N SER A 96 2.35 -13.86 6.20
CA SER A 96 0.91 -14.19 6.36
C SER A 96 0.50 -15.49 5.69
N GLY A 97 1.40 -16.11 4.95
CA GLY A 97 1.13 -17.40 4.30
C GLY A 97 2.08 -17.69 3.14
N THR A 98 1.68 -18.62 2.32
CA THR A 98 2.45 -19.12 1.18
C THR A 98 1.71 -18.84 -0.11
N GLU A 99 2.29 -18.03 -1.00
CA GLU A 99 1.74 -17.83 -2.33
C GLU A 99 2.12 -19.01 -3.23
N PRO A 100 1.16 -19.68 -3.87
CA PRO A 100 1.41 -20.87 -4.66
C PRO A 100 2.25 -20.58 -5.91
N CYS A 101 3.17 -21.50 -6.22
CA CYS A 101 4.00 -21.42 -7.41
C CYS A 101 3.18 -21.58 -8.69
N THR A 102 3.32 -20.64 -9.62
CA THR A 102 2.64 -20.71 -10.92
C THR A 102 3.18 -21.84 -11.81
N LYS A 103 4.44 -22.25 -11.62
CA LYS A 103 5.09 -23.30 -12.44
C LYS A 103 6.13 -24.05 -11.62
N ARG A 104 5.77 -25.23 -11.14
CA ARG A 104 6.58 -26.04 -10.22
C ARG A 104 7.66 -26.91 -10.90
N SER A 105 7.56 -27.10 -12.22
CA SER A 105 8.56 -27.85 -12.98
C SER A 105 8.76 -27.28 -14.38
N LEU A 106 9.88 -27.64 -15.00
CA LEU A 106 10.25 -27.17 -16.36
C LEU A 106 9.18 -27.51 -17.40
N ASN A 107 8.50 -28.65 -17.28
CA ASN A 107 7.55 -29.16 -18.29
C ASN A 107 6.09 -28.90 -17.93
N GLU A 108 5.79 -28.42 -16.73
CA GLU A 108 4.46 -28.02 -16.33
C GLU A 108 4.08 -26.71 -17.02
N PRO A 109 2.89 -26.57 -17.59
CA PRO A 109 2.40 -25.27 -18.05
C PRO A 109 2.20 -24.35 -16.83
N ALA A 110 2.40 -23.03 -17.02
CA ALA A 110 2.13 -22.08 -15.95
C ALA A 110 0.62 -22.03 -15.65
N ASP A 111 0.27 -22.09 -14.38
CA ASP A 111 -1.10 -22.03 -13.88
C ASP A 111 -1.26 -20.85 -12.93
N VAL A 112 -1.83 -19.77 -13.43
CA VAL A 112 -2.11 -18.52 -12.71
C VAL A 112 -3.46 -18.54 -11.98
N THR A 113 -4.19 -19.66 -12.01
CA THR A 113 -5.39 -19.86 -11.20
C THR A 113 -5.05 -20.30 -9.78
N ARG A 114 -3.82 -20.73 -9.54
CA ARG A 114 -3.30 -20.99 -8.19
C ARG A 114 -3.11 -19.68 -7.43
N GLY A 115 -3.57 -19.64 -6.19
CA GLY A 115 -3.56 -18.44 -5.37
C GLY A 115 -4.61 -17.41 -5.77
N ALA A 116 -4.58 -16.26 -5.11
CA ALA A 116 -5.59 -15.23 -5.30
C ALA A 116 -5.11 -14.04 -6.15
N GLY A 117 -3.80 -13.78 -6.18
CA GLY A 117 -3.23 -12.52 -6.66
C GLY A 117 -3.62 -12.15 -8.08
N PHE A 118 -3.47 -13.05 -9.06
CA PHE A 118 -3.77 -12.76 -10.46
C PHE A 118 -5.27 -12.49 -10.68
N GLN A 119 -6.14 -13.25 -10.05
CA GLN A 119 -7.59 -13.03 -10.14
C GLN A 119 -7.99 -11.72 -9.46
N PHE A 120 -7.43 -11.43 -8.29
CA PHE A 120 -7.64 -10.17 -7.58
C PHE A 120 -7.26 -8.96 -8.46
N ALA A 121 -6.11 -9.01 -9.13
CA ALA A 121 -5.67 -7.94 -10.04
C ALA A 121 -6.58 -7.82 -11.28
N ALA A 122 -7.03 -8.93 -11.83
CA ALA A 122 -7.97 -8.92 -12.97
C ALA A 122 -9.30 -8.28 -12.61
N ASP A 123 -9.84 -8.62 -11.45
CA ASP A 123 -11.10 -8.03 -10.95
C ASP A 123 -10.93 -6.54 -10.61
N ALA A 124 -9.78 -6.15 -10.07
CA ALA A 124 -9.46 -4.73 -9.84
C ALA A 124 -9.38 -3.94 -11.16
N LYS A 125 -8.73 -4.50 -12.18
CA LYS A 125 -8.68 -3.91 -13.53
C LYS A 125 -10.06 -3.79 -14.17
N ALA A 126 -10.97 -4.73 -13.91
CA ALA A 126 -12.34 -4.66 -14.41
C ALA A 126 -13.12 -3.48 -13.78
N ILE A 127 -12.82 -3.13 -12.53
CA ILE A 127 -13.44 -1.98 -11.83
C ILE A 127 -12.77 -0.67 -12.24
N ASN A 128 -11.45 -0.66 -12.35
CA ASN A 128 -10.68 0.53 -12.74
C ASN A 128 -9.55 0.14 -13.71
N PRO A 129 -9.77 0.29 -15.02
CA PRO A 129 -8.79 -0.04 -16.05
C PRO A 129 -7.46 0.73 -15.96
N ASP A 130 -7.45 1.88 -15.26
CA ASP A 130 -6.27 2.74 -15.11
C ASP A 130 -5.28 2.26 -14.03
N ILE A 131 -5.62 1.21 -13.28
CA ILE A 131 -4.71 0.60 -12.29
C ILE A 131 -3.51 0.00 -13.02
N THR A 132 -2.32 0.25 -12.50
CA THR A 132 -1.10 -0.40 -12.97
C THR A 132 -0.81 -1.66 -12.15
N ILE A 133 -0.18 -2.64 -12.78
CA ILE A 133 0.11 -3.95 -12.17
C ILE A 133 1.58 -4.27 -12.30
N ASP A 134 2.12 -4.79 -11.22
CA ASP A 134 3.48 -5.28 -11.05
C ASP A 134 3.49 -6.71 -10.51
N MET A 135 4.60 -7.44 -10.68
CA MET A 135 4.85 -8.69 -9.96
C MET A 135 6.28 -8.75 -9.44
N LEU A 136 6.43 -9.30 -8.24
CA LEU A 136 7.70 -9.48 -7.53
C LEU A 136 7.80 -10.92 -7.02
N ARG A 137 8.99 -11.55 -7.10
CA ARG A 137 9.21 -12.87 -6.51
C ARG A 137 9.77 -12.77 -5.09
N TRP A 138 9.28 -13.61 -4.18
CA TRP A 138 9.88 -13.82 -2.85
C TRP A 138 10.89 -14.96 -2.84
N GLY A 139 10.80 -15.87 -3.80
CA GLY A 139 11.70 -16.99 -3.98
C GLY A 139 11.63 -17.53 -5.39
N GLU A 140 12.23 -18.69 -5.63
CA GLU A 140 12.25 -19.33 -6.95
C GLU A 140 11.86 -20.81 -6.86
N PRO A 141 11.16 -21.34 -7.88
CA PRO A 141 10.91 -22.76 -7.94
C PRO A 141 12.20 -23.56 -8.13
N LYS A 142 12.24 -24.74 -7.53
CA LYS A 142 13.44 -25.58 -7.53
C LYS A 142 14.07 -25.79 -8.91
N TRP A 143 13.28 -25.99 -9.96
CA TRP A 143 13.80 -26.21 -11.31
C TRP A 143 14.56 -24.99 -11.87
N VAL A 144 14.24 -23.77 -11.40
CA VAL A 144 15.00 -22.54 -11.72
C VAL A 144 16.31 -22.52 -10.95
N THR A 145 16.28 -22.76 -9.64
CA THR A 145 17.51 -22.80 -8.83
C THR A 145 18.44 -23.91 -9.25
N ASP A 146 17.93 -25.09 -9.64
CA ASP A 146 18.73 -26.19 -10.18
C ASP A 146 19.44 -25.81 -11.51
N ALA A 147 18.77 -24.98 -12.33
CA ALA A 147 19.40 -24.49 -13.57
C ALA A 147 20.58 -23.55 -13.29
N PHE A 148 20.52 -22.73 -12.24
CA PHE A 148 21.66 -21.91 -11.80
C PHE A 148 22.84 -22.75 -11.29
N VAL A 149 22.58 -23.93 -10.72
CA VAL A 149 23.66 -24.85 -10.32
C VAL A 149 24.42 -25.36 -11.55
N ILE A 150 23.78 -25.49 -12.72
CA ILE A 150 24.43 -25.88 -13.97
C ILE A 150 25.32 -24.75 -14.48
N SER A 151 24.78 -23.58 -14.66
CA SER A 151 25.48 -22.34 -14.99
C SER A 151 24.57 -21.12 -14.88
N GLN A 152 25.16 -19.94 -14.77
CA GLN A 152 24.41 -18.67 -14.79
C GLN A 152 23.52 -18.55 -16.03
N GLU A 153 24.02 -18.93 -17.21
CA GLU A 153 23.24 -18.86 -18.46
C GLU A 153 21.99 -19.76 -18.41
N HIS A 154 22.12 -20.99 -17.91
CA HIS A 154 20.98 -21.89 -17.74
C HIS A 154 19.98 -21.33 -16.73
N GLY A 155 20.45 -20.78 -15.63
CA GLY A 155 19.62 -20.15 -14.60
C GLY A 155 18.83 -18.96 -15.15
N LEU A 156 19.48 -18.03 -15.84
CA LEU A 156 18.85 -16.85 -16.43
C LEU A 156 17.76 -17.25 -17.46
N ARG A 157 18.03 -18.24 -18.29
CA ARG A 157 17.03 -18.78 -19.25
C ARG A 157 15.85 -19.43 -18.55
N ALA A 158 16.10 -20.22 -17.50
CA ALA A 158 15.04 -20.87 -16.73
C ALA A 158 14.17 -19.84 -16.01
N ARG A 159 14.77 -18.86 -15.36
CA ARG A 159 14.06 -17.76 -14.68
C ARG A 159 13.21 -16.97 -15.66
N TYR A 160 13.75 -16.55 -16.81
CA TYR A 160 13.00 -15.86 -17.84
C TYR A 160 11.82 -16.70 -18.35
N ARG A 161 12.02 -18.00 -18.57
CA ARG A 161 10.95 -18.90 -19.00
C ARG A 161 9.82 -18.95 -17.98
N TRP A 162 10.14 -18.99 -16.71
CA TRP A 162 9.12 -18.93 -15.64
C TRP A 162 8.32 -17.63 -15.69
N TYR A 163 9.00 -16.48 -15.77
CA TYR A 163 8.35 -15.17 -15.90
C TYR A 163 7.49 -15.10 -17.17
N LYS A 164 8.06 -15.42 -18.31
CA LYS A 164 7.36 -15.34 -19.60
C LYS A 164 6.12 -16.22 -19.64
N GLU A 165 6.23 -17.49 -19.27
CA GLU A 165 5.10 -18.41 -19.29
C GLU A 165 4.01 -17.99 -18.28
N THR A 166 4.38 -17.35 -17.16
CA THR A 166 3.42 -16.75 -16.21
C THR A 166 2.71 -15.54 -16.84
N LEU A 167 3.43 -14.65 -17.50
CA LEU A 167 2.84 -13.50 -18.21
C LEU A 167 1.88 -13.95 -19.31
N ASP A 168 2.30 -14.95 -20.11
CA ASP A 168 1.46 -15.54 -21.18
C ASP A 168 0.17 -16.14 -20.59
N ALA A 169 0.28 -16.90 -19.50
CA ALA A 169 -0.85 -17.51 -18.83
C ALA A 169 -1.79 -16.47 -18.20
N ALA A 170 -1.25 -15.42 -17.56
CA ALA A 170 -2.03 -14.33 -16.99
C ALA A 170 -2.85 -13.59 -18.06
N TYR A 171 -2.27 -13.39 -19.22
CA TYR A 171 -3.00 -12.82 -20.35
C TYR A 171 -4.05 -13.80 -20.91
N ALA A 172 -3.70 -15.06 -21.09
CA ALA A 172 -4.61 -16.06 -21.66
C ALA A 172 -5.83 -16.33 -20.76
N VAL A 173 -5.63 -16.38 -19.45
CA VAL A 173 -6.69 -16.71 -18.48
C VAL A 173 -7.51 -15.48 -18.09
N TYR A 174 -6.85 -14.34 -17.85
CA TYR A 174 -7.49 -13.16 -17.25
C TYR A 174 -7.44 -11.92 -18.15
N GLY A 175 -6.79 -11.97 -19.32
CA GLY A 175 -6.56 -10.77 -20.15
C GLY A 175 -5.59 -9.77 -19.50
N LEU A 176 -4.87 -10.16 -18.45
CA LEU A 176 -3.98 -9.30 -17.69
C LEU A 176 -2.74 -8.91 -18.48
N LYS A 177 -2.47 -7.60 -18.55
CA LYS A 177 -1.23 -7.03 -19.08
C LYS A 177 -0.49 -6.38 -17.91
N PHE A 178 0.76 -6.72 -17.75
CA PHE A 178 1.60 -6.13 -16.71
C PHE A 178 2.20 -4.82 -17.20
N ASP A 179 2.15 -3.81 -16.36
CA ASP A 179 2.75 -2.50 -16.60
C ASP A 179 4.21 -2.46 -16.12
N TYR A 180 4.51 -3.24 -15.06
CA TYR A 180 5.82 -3.32 -14.43
C TYR A 180 6.18 -4.76 -14.07
N ILE A 181 7.47 -4.98 -13.84
CA ILE A 181 8.03 -6.15 -13.17
C ILE A 181 9.09 -5.65 -12.18
N SER A 182 8.94 -6.04 -10.92
CA SER A 182 10.00 -5.94 -9.93
C SER A 182 11.03 -7.03 -10.20
N ALA A 183 12.21 -6.63 -10.69
CA ALA A 183 13.15 -7.56 -11.29
C ALA A 183 13.85 -8.47 -10.28
N ASP A 184 14.26 -7.92 -9.13
CA ASP A 184 15.00 -8.65 -8.12
C ASP A 184 14.12 -9.55 -7.23
N GLN A 185 14.74 -10.26 -6.33
CA GLN A 185 14.05 -10.95 -5.26
C GLN A 185 13.65 -9.93 -4.19
N ASN A 186 12.48 -10.12 -3.61
CA ASN A 186 11.98 -9.29 -2.51
C ASN A 186 13.03 -9.09 -1.42
N GLU A 187 13.23 -7.84 -1.00
CA GLU A 187 14.07 -7.44 0.13
C GLU A 187 15.55 -7.90 0.01
N THR A 188 16.09 -7.91 -1.20
CA THR A 188 17.50 -8.23 -1.42
C THR A 188 18.40 -7.05 -1.06
N ASP A 189 19.56 -7.35 -0.48
CA ASP A 189 20.62 -6.35 -0.25
C ASP A 189 21.58 -6.24 -1.43
N THR A 190 21.49 -7.16 -2.38
CA THR A 190 22.42 -7.27 -3.51
C THR A 190 21.63 -7.37 -4.80
N PRO A 191 21.53 -6.26 -5.56
CA PRO A 191 20.88 -6.28 -6.87
C PRO A 191 21.53 -7.29 -7.82
N ASP A 192 20.70 -8.07 -8.51
CA ASP A 192 21.14 -9.03 -9.53
C ASP A 192 21.25 -8.35 -10.89
N GLU A 193 22.32 -7.55 -11.09
CA GLU A 193 22.54 -6.80 -12.34
C GLU A 193 22.46 -7.73 -13.57
N ALA A 194 23.03 -8.92 -13.50
CA ALA A 194 23.02 -9.85 -14.63
C ALA A 194 21.60 -10.25 -15.03
N TRP A 195 20.74 -10.48 -14.03
CA TRP A 195 19.33 -10.78 -14.27
C TRP A 195 18.55 -9.57 -14.79
N ILE A 196 18.71 -8.39 -14.18
CA ILE A 196 18.02 -7.16 -14.60
C ILE A 196 18.30 -6.89 -16.09
N LEU A 197 19.58 -6.92 -16.48
CA LEU A 197 19.97 -6.69 -17.87
C LEU A 197 19.47 -7.80 -18.81
N TYR A 198 19.52 -9.05 -18.38
CA TYR A 198 19.01 -10.18 -19.15
C TYR A 198 17.48 -10.07 -19.34
N LEU A 199 16.74 -9.78 -18.27
CA LEU A 199 15.29 -9.60 -18.31
C LEU A 199 14.91 -8.48 -19.29
N ARG A 200 15.54 -7.30 -19.20
CA ARG A 200 15.28 -6.18 -20.10
C ARG A 200 15.54 -6.57 -21.55
N HIS A 201 16.69 -7.20 -21.81
CA HIS A 201 17.03 -7.66 -23.14
C HIS A 201 15.98 -8.63 -23.71
N MET A 202 15.52 -9.58 -22.90
CA MET A 202 14.54 -10.56 -23.34
C MET A 202 13.16 -9.94 -23.57
N LEU A 203 12.70 -9.03 -22.69
CA LEU A 203 11.43 -8.33 -22.86
C LEU A 203 11.44 -7.46 -24.14
N ASP A 204 12.54 -6.78 -24.43
CA ASP A 204 12.70 -5.94 -25.62
C ASP A 204 12.68 -6.74 -26.94
N ASN A 205 13.11 -7.98 -26.90
CA ASN A 205 13.28 -8.82 -28.08
C ASN A 205 12.26 -9.96 -28.20
N GLU A 206 11.30 -10.07 -27.25
CA GLU A 206 10.30 -11.14 -27.27
C GLU A 206 9.30 -10.95 -28.41
N LYS A 207 9.29 -11.91 -29.34
CA LYS A 207 8.43 -11.86 -30.51
C LYS A 207 7.17 -12.72 -30.43
N ASN A 208 7.17 -13.65 -29.46
CA ASN A 208 6.07 -14.61 -29.27
C ASN A 208 5.25 -14.27 -28.02
N ALA A 209 5.12 -12.98 -27.72
CA ALA A 209 4.31 -12.50 -26.61
C ALA A 209 2.88 -12.16 -27.06
N PRO A 210 1.86 -12.33 -26.21
CA PRO A 210 0.48 -11.98 -26.53
C PRO A 210 0.23 -10.47 -26.59
N TYR A 211 1.14 -9.67 -26.04
CA TYR A 211 1.17 -8.20 -26.14
C TYR A 211 2.61 -7.71 -26.13
N ASP A 212 2.83 -6.42 -26.33
CA ASP A 212 4.18 -5.83 -26.44
C ASP A 212 4.90 -5.79 -25.08
N TYR A 213 5.75 -6.78 -24.82
CA TYR A 213 6.54 -6.88 -23.58
C TYR A 213 7.63 -5.82 -23.46
N SER A 214 8.04 -5.17 -24.56
CA SER A 214 9.00 -4.07 -24.51
C SER A 214 8.46 -2.84 -23.75
N LYS A 215 7.15 -2.76 -23.56
CA LYS A 215 6.48 -1.71 -22.78
C LYS A 215 6.46 -1.96 -21.28
N ILE A 216 6.77 -3.17 -20.85
CA ILE A 216 6.86 -3.49 -19.42
C ILE A 216 8.07 -2.77 -18.84
N LYS A 217 7.86 -1.98 -17.80
CA LYS A 217 8.91 -1.26 -17.10
C LYS A 217 9.51 -2.12 -15.99
N LEU A 218 10.77 -1.87 -15.65
CA LEU A 218 11.43 -2.57 -14.55
C LEU A 218 11.52 -1.71 -13.31
N ILE A 219 11.12 -2.29 -12.18
CA ILE A 219 11.38 -1.79 -10.84
C ILE A 219 12.58 -2.56 -10.30
N ALA A 220 13.50 -1.88 -9.63
CA ALA A 220 14.63 -2.49 -8.93
C ALA A 220 15.05 -1.60 -7.75
N SER A 221 15.49 -2.13 -6.59
CA SER A 221 15.66 -3.58 -6.36
C SER A 221 14.69 -4.10 -5.29
N ASP A 222 13.75 -3.28 -4.81
CA ASP A 222 12.90 -3.61 -3.65
C ASP A 222 13.75 -3.91 -2.39
N GLU A 223 14.76 -3.06 -2.16
CA GLU A 223 15.71 -3.17 -1.05
C GLU A 223 15.12 -2.67 0.28
N VAL A 224 15.60 -3.28 1.38
CA VAL A 224 15.30 -2.82 2.74
C VAL A 224 16.55 -2.22 3.38
N GLY A 225 16.51 -0.93 3.72
CA GLY A 225 17.60 -0.26 4.45
C GLY A 225 18.86 0.04 3.64
N THR A 226 18.96 -0.41 2.40
CA THR A 226 20.07 -0.13 1.48
C THR A 226 19.56 0.59 0.23
N ARG A 227 20.46 1.10 -0.61
CA ARG A 227 20.17 1.76 -1.89
C ARG A 227 21.24 1.39 -2.91
N ASN A 228 21.69 0.14 -2.83
CA ASN A 228 22.81 -0.37 -3.63
C ASN A 228 22.51 -0.30 -5.12
N ILE A 229 21.25 -0.52 -5.52
CA ILE A 229 20.83 -0.36 -6.92
C ILE A 229 21.05 1.07 -7.42
N ALA A 230 20.76 2.08 -6.60
CA ALA A 230 20.92 3.47 -7.00
C ALA A 230 22.41 3.83 -7.22
N GLU A 231 23.29 3.39 -6.34
CA GLU A 231 24.75 3.54 -6.51
C GLU A 231 25.21 2.88 -7.80
N GLN A 232 24.84 1.62 -8.03
CA GLN A 232 25.21 0.89 -9.25
C GLN A 232 24.65 1.57 -10.52
N MET A 233 23.42 2.09 -10.50
CA MET A 233 22.83 2.79 -11.64
C MET A 233 23.54 4.11 -11.95
N VAL A 234 24.10 4.81 -10.98
CA VAL A 234 24.88 6.03 -11.23
C VAL A 234 26.15 5.70 -12.02
N ASP A 235 26.84 4.64 -11.63
CA ASP A 235 28.11 4.25 -12.25
C ASP A 235 27.94 3.48 -13.56
N ASN A 236 26.81 2.75 -13.72
CA ASN A 236 26.53 1.90 -14.88
C ASN A 236 25.34 2.44 -15.69
N SER A 237 25.63 3.10 -16.83
CA SER A 237 24.60 3.65 -17.71
C SER A 237 23.74 2.58 -18.38
N VAL A 238 24.24 1.36 -18.57
CA VAL A 238 23.47 0.26 -19.17
C VAL A 238 22.41 -0.21 -18.18
N LEU A 239 22.80 -0.41 -16.93
CA LEU A 239 21.87 -0.75 -15.85
C LEU A 239 20.85 0.37 -15.64
N ARG A 240 21.30 1.62 -15.59
CA ARG A 240 20.42 2.79 -15.47
C ARG A 240 19.36 2.86 -16.58
N ASN A 241 19.72 2.50 -17.81
CA ASN A 241 18.76 2.50 -18.92
C ASN A 241 17.79 1.30 -18.86
N ALA A 242 18.17 0.20 -18.21
CA ALA A 242 17.32 -0.96 -18.05
C ALA A 242 16.26 -0.80 -16.97
N VAL A 243 16.53 0.00 -15.93
CA VAL A 243 15.65 0.21 -14.78
C VAL A 243 14.87 1.50 -14.94
N ASP A 244 13.56 1.45 -14.76
CA ASP A 244 12.64 2.61 -14.86
C ASP A 244 12.35 3.22 -13.48
N VAL A 245 12.22 2.40 -12.45
CA VAL A 245 11.81 2.77 -11.10
C VAL A 245 12.77 2.18 -10.07
N ILE A 246 13.13 2.98 -9.09
CA ILE A 246 13.86 2.53 -7.89
C ILE A 246 12.82 2.17 -6.82
N GLY A 247 12.69 0.88 -6.51
CA GLY A 247 11.80 0.36 -5.47
C GLY A 247 12.55 0.23 -4.15
N LEU A 248 11.98 0.78 -3.08
CA LEU A 248 12.53 0.71 -1.73
C LEU A 248 11.44 0.29 -0.74
N HIS A 249 11.78 -0.61 0.18
CA HIS A 249 10.88 -1.10 1.22
C HIS A 249 11.21 -0.48 2.57
N TYR A 250 10.19 -0.19 3.36
CA TYR A 250 10.24 0.20 4.78
C TYR A 250 11.22 1.32 5.13
N THR A 251 11.58 2.19 4.17
CA THR A 251 12.41 3.37 4.38
C THR A 251 11.74 4.63 3.83
N THR A 252 11.89 5.74 4.54
CA THR A 252 11.38 7.05 4.09
C THR A 252 12.49 7.96 3.55
N PHE A 253 13.75 7.49 3.51
CA PHE A 253 14.90 8.28 3.12
C PHE A 253 15.49 7.83 1.79
N GLY A 254 15.81 8.78 0.95
CA GLY A 254 16.72 8.63 -0.17
C GLY A 254 18.17 8.93 0.26
N ASP A 255 19.07 8.96 -0.71
CA ASP A 255 20.46 9.38 -0.57
C ASP A 255 20.89 10.24 -1.76
N SER A 256 22.20 10.55 -1.85
CA SER A 256 22.72 11.34 -2.96
C SER A 256 22.56 10.66 -4.32
N TYR A 257 22.60 9.32 -4.38
CA TYR A 257 22.46 8.55 -5.61
C TYR A 257 21.01 8.55 -6.10
N THR A 258 20.05 8.27 -5.20
CA THR A 258 18.62 8.33 -5.54
C THR A 258 18.20 9.73 -5.97
N ASN A 259 18.67 10.78 -5.29
CA ASN A 259 18.39 12.15 -5.66
C ASN A 259 18.95 12.50 -7.05
N LEU A 260 20.20 12.10 -7.33
CA LEU A 260 20.82 12.33 -8.65
C LEU A 260 20.04 11.59 -9.75
N LEU A 261 19.61 10.34 -9.51
CA LEU A 261 18.86 9.55 -10.47
C LEU A 261 17.48 10.17 -10.75
N ASN A 262 16.80 10.69 -9.73
CA ASN A 262 15.53 11.36 -9.90
C ASN A 262 15.69 12.70 -10.64
N GLU A 263 16.58 13.57 -10.18
CA GLU A 263 16.70 14.94 -10.68
C GLU A 263 17.36 15.04 -12.06
N ALA A 264 18.44 14.26 -12.30
CA ALA A 264 19.21 14.35 -13.52
C ALA A 264 18.83 13.32 -14.57
N TYR A 265 18.35 12.15 -14.16
CA TYR A 265 18.05 11.04 -15.07
C TYR A 265 16.56 10.69 -15.16
N GLY A 266 15.69 11.38 -14.41
CA GLY A 266 14.25 11.21 -14.47
C GLY A 266 13.77 9.83 -14.01
N LYS A 267 14.47 9.21 -13.05
CA LYS A 267 14.05 7.94 -12.46
C LYS A 267 13.04 8.17 -11.35
N GLU A 268 11.94 7.44 -11.39
CA GLU A 268 10.96 7.43 -10.30
C GLU A 268 11.53 6.67 -9.10
N ILE A 269 11.15 7.10 -7.90
CA ILE A 269 11.46 6.40 -6.66
C ILE A 269 10.15 6.07 -5.97
N TRP A 270 9.94 4.80 -5.64
CA TRP A 270 8.72 4.34 -4.99
C TRP A 270 9.00 3.77 -3.61
N TYR A 271 8.13 4.05 -2.67
CA TYR A 271 7.98 3.24 -1.46
C TYR A 271 7.18 1.99 -1.87
N SER A 272 7.90 1.04 -2.47
CA SER A 272 7.30 -0.07 -3.22
C SER A 272 6.84 -1.25 -2.35
N GLU A 273 7.06 -1.16 -1.05
CA GLU A 273 6.34 -1.92 -0.02
C GLU A 273 6.46 -1.20 1.32
N GLY A 274 5.31 -0.90 1.93
CA GLY A 274 5.22 -0.29 3.23
C GLY A 274 4.12 -0.92 4.07
N ILE A 275 4.28 -0.85 5.39
CA ILE A 275 3.29 -1.43 6.29
C ILE A 275 1.93 -0.77 6.11
N ALA A 276 0.86 -1.57 6.01
CA ALA A 276 -0.47 -1.07 6.28
C ALA A 276 -0.64 -0.81 7.78
N PRO A 277 -1.49 0.13 8.20
CA PRO A 277 -1.61 0.45 9.62
C PRO A 277 -2.01 -0.75 10.48
N CYS A 278 -1.34 -0.90 11.62
CA CYS A 278 -1.83 -1.77 12.68
C CYS A 278 -2.99 -1.07 13.39
N ASN A 279 -4.12 -1.76 13.45
CA ASN A 279 -5.37 -1.18 13.94
C ASN A 279 -5.76 -1.71 15.33
N VAL A 280 -4.85 -2.39 15.99
CA VAL A 280 -5.05 -2.91 17.35
C VAL A 280 -3.96 -2.37 18.27
N PRO A 281 -4.33 -1.79 19.40
CA PRO A 281 -3.36 -1.20 20.34
C PRO A 281 -2.30 -2.19 20.82
N GLU A 282 -2.63 -3.46 20.92
CA GLU A 282 -1.73 -4.52 21.39
C GLU A 282 -0.52 -4.74 20.47
N LEU A 283 -0.67 -4.42 19.18
CA LEU A 283 0.40 -4.57 18.18
C LEU A 283 1.06 -3.25 17.79
N THR A 284 0.53 -2.14 18.29
CA THR A 284 1.05 -0.80 18.01
C THR A 284 1.91 -0.35 19.20
N VAL A 285 3.21 -0.26 18.98
CA VAL A 285 4.15 0.18 20.02
C VAL A 285 3.83 1.63 20.42
N GLN A 286 3.74 1.90 21.72
CA GLN A 286 3.37 3.22 22.25
C GLN A 286 1.98 3.69 21.82
N ALA A 287 1.07 2.76 21.55
CA ALA A 287 -0.32 3.08 21.25
C ALA A 287 -0.98 3.83 22.42
N ASP A 288 -1.90 4.70 22.07
CA ASP A 288 -2.78 5.35 23.02
C ASP A 288 -4.25 4.94 22.80
N GLU A 289 -5.13 5.41 23.64
CA GLU A 289 -6.57 5.12 23.59
C GLU A 289 -7.28 5.66 22.35
N SER A 290 -6.63 6.54 21.55
CA SER A 290 -7.21 7.06 20.32
C SER A 290 -7.22 6.04 19.18
N GLY A 291 -6.37 5.01 19.25
CA GLY A 291 -6.15 4.04 18.17
C GLY A 291 -5.45 4.63 16.93
N LEU A 292 -4.98 5.88 17.01
CA LEU A 292 -4.32 6.58 15.90
C LEU A 292 -2.82 6.72 16.10
N VAL A 293 -2.38 6.86 17.35
CA VAL A 293 -1.00 7.12 17.73
C VAL A 293 -0.26 5.81 18.01
N GLY A 294 1.04 5.84 17.81
CA GLY A 294 1.97 4.75 18.07
C GLY A 294 2.64 4.24 16.80
N LYS A 295 3.77 3.56 17.00
CA LYS A 295 4.53 2.97 15.89
C LYS A 295 3.67 1.95 15.14
N ASN A 296 3.68 2.03 13.82
CA ASN A 296 2.83 1.27 12.91
C ASN A 296 1.33 1.57 13.01
N GLY A 297 0.94 2.58 13.79
CA GLY A 297 -0.43 3.07 13.83
C GLY A 297 -0.77 3.97 12.64
N PRO A 298 -2.04 4.38 12.50
CA PRO A 298 -2.48 5.17 11.33
C PRO A 298 -1.74 6.50 11.14
N ILE A 299 -1.44 7.25 12.21
CA ILE A 299 -0.67 8.51 12.08
C ILE A 299 0.78 8.24 11.68
N ASP A 300 1.40 7.17 12.21
CA ASP A 300 2.74 6.78 11.82
C ASP A 300 2.82 6.45 10.32
N VAL A 301 1.87 5.69 9.81
CA VAL A 301 1.82 5.38 8.37
C VAL A 301 1.54 6.62 7.53
N ALA A 302 0.66 7.54 7.97
CA ALA A 302 0.47 8.82 7.30
C ALA A 302 1.75 9.65 7.26
N ASN A 303 2.50 9.65 8.37
CA ASN A 303 3.80 10.30 8.43
C ASN A 303 4.81 9.67 7.46
N ARG A 304 4.81 8.33 7.30
CA ARG A 304 5.67 7.66 6.30
C ARG A 304 5.35 8.11 4.88
N ILE A 305 4.09 8.24 4.52
CA ILE A 305 3.67 8.75 3.20
C ILE A 305 4.21 10.17 2.98
N ILE A 306 4.10 11.05 4.00
CA ILE A 306 4.62 12.43 3.92
C ILE A 306 6.15 12.45 3.84
N ASN A 307 6.80 11.73 4.75
CA ASN A 307 8.26 11.72 4.88
C ASN A 307 8.94 11.04 3.69
N SER A 308 8.33 10.02 3.09
CA SER A 308 8.89 9.31 1.95
C SER A 308 9.08 10.25 0.74
N TYR A 309 8.17 11.19 0.51
CA TYR A 309 8.43 12.23 -0.49
C TYR A 309 9.44 13.28 -0.01
N TYR A 310 9.26 13.82 1.19
CA TYR A 310 10.11 14.90 1.68
C TYR A 310 11.59 14.50 1.75
N ASN A 311 11.87 13.33 2.32
CA ASN A 311 13.23 12.82 2.55
C ASN A 311 13.76 11.94 1.41
N GLY A 312 12.89 11.30 0.61
CA GLY A 312 13.28 10.27 -0.36
C GLY A 312 12.77 10.50 -1.78
N LYS A 313 11.99 11.57 -2.04
CA LYS A 313 11.36 11.84 -3.34
C LYS A 313 10.50 10.67 -3.85
N MET A 314 10.00 9.84 -2.94
CA MET A 314 9.15 8.70 -3.27
C MET A 314 7.75 9.18 -3.62
N VAL A 315 7.22 8.72 -4.73
CA VAL A 315 5.97 9.23 -5.32
C VAL A 315 4.80 8.24 -5.26
N MET A 316 5.05 7.02 -4.79
CA MET A 316 4.08 5.94 -4.55
C MET A 316 4.30 5.40 -3.14
N TYR A 317 3.24 4.92 -2.50
CA TYR A 317 3.30 4.11 -1.27
C TYR A 317 2.40 2.89 -1.44
N GLU A 318 2.95 1.69 -1.32
CA GLU A 318 2.23 0.43 -1.49
C GLU A 318 1.99 -0.25 -0.14
N PHE A 319 0.72 -0.39 0.23
CA PHE A 319 0.33 -1.03 1.49
C PHE A 319 0.50 -2.54 1.44
N GLN A 320 1.20 -3.10 2.41
CA GLN A 320 1.35 -4.54 2.61
C GLN A 320 0.70 -4.98 3.94
N PRO A 321 -0.44 -5.72 3.87
CA PRO A 321 -1.38 -5.80 2.76
C PRO A 321 -2.49 -4.73 2.86
N ALA A 322 -3.21 -4.45 1.78
CA ALA A 322 -4.43 -3.64 1.89
C ALA A 322 -5.60 -4.43 2.49
N VAL A 323 -5.70 -5.72 2.21
CA VAL A 323 -6.74 -6.60 2.72
C VAL A 323 -6.12 -7.76 3.49
N ALA A 324 -6.51 -7.91 4.75
CA ALA A 324 -6.24 -9.13 5.51
C ALA A 324 -7.38 -10.13 5.29
N ALA A 325 -7.24 -10.94 4.25
CA ALA A 325 -8.14 -12.05 3.94
C ALA A 325 -7.45 -13.39 4.26
N TYR A 326 -7.01 -13.51 5.49
CA TYR A 326 -6.38 -14.66 6.13
C TYR A 326 -6.74 -14.64 7.62
N TYR A 327 -6.49 -15.73 8.34
CA TYR A 327 -6.91 -15.82 9.73
C TYR A 327 -5.93 -15.15 10.70
N ASP A 328 -6.46 -14.76 11.87
CA ASP A 328 -5.67 -14.28 12.99
C ASP A 328 -4.66 -15.35 13.44
N GLY A 329 -3.50 -14.90 13.91
CA GLY A 329 -2.39 -15.79 14.28
C GLY A 329 -1.28 -15.89 13.23
N ALA A 330 -1.47 -15.33 12.03
CA ALA A 330 -0.37 -15.14 11.10
C ALA A 330 0.63 -14.10 11.64
N CYS A 331 1.89 -14.24 11.25
CA CYS A 331 2.93 -13.31 11.63
C CYS A 331 2.59 -11.90 11.11
N TYR A 332 2.77 -10.86 11.93
CA TYR A 332 2.44 -9.47 11.60
C TYR A 332 0.96 -9.16 11.33
N ALA A 333 0.04 -10.05 11.68
CA ALA A 333 -1.39 -9.73 11.71
C ALA A 333 -1.73 -8.95 13.01
N PRO A 334 -2.76 -8.09 13.03
CA PRO A 334 -3.50 -7.54 11.89
C PRO A 334 -2.95 -6.16 11.46
N LYS A 335 -2.51 -6.07 10.23
CA LYS A 335 -2.13 -4.82 9.55
C LYS A 335 -2.87 -4.76 8.23
N GLN A 336 -3.79 -3.83 8.05
CA GLN A 336 -4.64 -3.75 6.85
C GLN A 336 -5.46 -2.47 6.77
N LEU A 337 -6.06 -2.25 5.60
CA LEU A 337 -7.14 -1.28 5.43
C LEU A 337 -8.51 -1.94 5.63
N ILE A 338 -8.64 -3.19 5.18
CA ILE A 338 -9.88 -3.98 5.26
C ILE A 338 -9.56 -5.35 5.86
N ARG A 339 -10.40 -5.82 6.80
CA ARG A 339 -10.37 -7.19 7.32
C ARG A 339 -11.50 -8.01 6.74
N ALA A 340 -11.17 -9.16 6.18
CA ALA A 340 -12.11 -10.10 5.57
C ALA A 340 -11.79 -11.53 6.05
N TRP A 341 -12.13 -11.83 7.32
CA TRP A 341 -11.77 -13.06 8.02
C TRP A 341 -12.92 -14.06 8.14
N GLU A 342 -14.12 -13.68 7.71
CA GLU A 342 -15.32 -14.48 7.89
C GLU A 342 -15.96 -14.82 6.54
N PRO A 343 -15.31 -15.64 5.70
CA PRO A 343 -15.82 -15.96 4.38
C PRO A 343 -17.16 -16.71 4.43
N TRP A 344 -17.50 -17.40 5.54
CA TRP A 344 -18.79 -18.07 5.74
C TRP A 344 -19.96 -17.12 5.97
N SER A 345 -19.73 -15.91 6.41
CA SER A 345 -20.78 -14.90 6.66
C SER A 345 -20.76 -13.75 5.66
N GLY A 346 -19.67 -13.56 4.93
CA GLY A 346 -19.44 -12.41 4.08
C GLY A 346 -19.13 -11.12 4.87
N HIS A 347 -18.96 -11.21 6.19
CA HIS A 347 -18.63 -10.06 7.04
C HIS A 347 -17.22 -9.57 6.75
N PHE A 348 -17.07 -8.24 6.64
CA PHE A 348 -15.77 -7.56 6.58
C PHE A 348 -15.81 -6.23 7.32
N VAL A 349 -14.67 -5.67 7.63
CA VAL A 349 -14.55 -4.44 8.41
C VAL A 349 -13.59 -3.49 7.72
N LEU A 350 -14.00 -2.22 7.61
CA LEU A 350 -13.10 -1.13 7.28
C LEU A 350 -12.35 -0.72 8.54
N ASP A 351 -11.06 -0.94 8.55
CA ASP A 351 -10.23 -0.48 9.66
C ASP A 351 -9.85 1.01 9.47
N ILE A 352 -9.35 1.64 10.52
CA ILE A 352 -9.09 3.08 10.49
C ILE A 352 -8.05 3.47 9.43
N GLY A 353 -7.17 2.54 9.05
CA GLY A 353 -6.24 2.70 7.94
C GLY A 353 -6.90 2.96 6.59
N PHE A 354 -8.12 2.47 6.39
CA PHE A 354 -8.90 2.76 5.18
C PHE A 354 -9.20 4.27 5.06
N TRP A 355 -9.60 4.89 6.16
CA TRP A 355 -9.91 6.33 6.20
C TRP A 355 -8.66 7.18 6.02
N LEU A 356 -7.51 6.72 6.55
CA LEU A 356 -6.21 7.32 6.29
C LEU A 356 -5.91 7.31 4.77
N ALA A 357 -6.06 6.17 4.11
CA ALA A 357 -5.82 6.04 2.68
C ALA A 357 -6.70 7.01 1.88
N MET A 358 -7.96 7.20 2.28
CA MET A 358 -8.87 8.13 1.63
C MET A 358 -8.39 9.60 1.69
N HIS A 359 -7.65 10.03 2.72
CA HIS A 359 -7.07 11.37 2.72
C HIS A 359 -6.16 11.58 1.52
N PHE A 360 -5.21 10.67 1.31
CA PHE A 360 -4.19 10.83 0.27
C PHE A 360 -4.70 10.51 -1.14
N SER A 361 -5.63 9.58 -1.28
CA SER A 361 -6.13 9.15 -2.58
C SER A 361 -7.28 10.00 -3.13
N ARG A 362 -8.15 10.51 -2.24
CA ARG A 362 -9.34 11.26 -2.67
C ARG A 362 -9.08 12.76 -2.83
N PHE A 363 -8.04 13.28 -2.18
CA PHE A 363 -7.68 14.71 -2.22
C PHE A 363 -6.37 14.97 -2.96
N ALA A 364 -5.82 13.98 -3.65
CA ALA A 364 -4.74 14.13 -4.63
C ALA A 364 -4.98 13.15 -5.78
N ARG A 365 -4.59 13.53 -6.98
CA ARG A 365 -4.75 12.69 -8.17
C ARG A 365 -3.39 12.30 -8.74
N LYS A 366 -3.30 11.16 -9.37
CA LYS A 366 -2.11 10.74 -10.11
C LYS A 366 -1.68 11.85 -11.07
N GLY A 367 -0.38 12.20 -11.03
CA GLY A 367 0.19 13.29 -11.83
C GLY A 367 0.18 14.65 -11.14
N TRP A 368 -0.39 14.80 -9.94
CA TRP A 368 -0.26 16.05 -9.19
C TRP A 368 1.17 16.30 -8.76
N MET A 369 1.54 17.58 -8.69
CA MET A 369 2.88 18.04 -8.36
C MET A 369 2.99 18.37 -6.87
N TYR A 370 4.08 17.98 -6.24
CA TYR A 370 4.39 18.40 -4.88
C TYR A 370 4.88 19.86 -4.88
N VAL A 371 4.40 20.64 -3.93
CA VAL A 371 4.88 22.03 -3.71
C VAL A 371 6.02 21.98 -2.70
N ASN A 372 7.26 21.95 -3.17
CA ASN A 372 8.45 21.65 -2.34
C ASN A 372 8.59 22.56 -1.12
N GLY A 373 8.31 23.87 -1.23
CA GLY A 373 8.34 24.81 -0.11
C GLY A 373 7.25 24.59 0.95
N ALA A 374 6.27 23.75 0.64
CA ALA A 374 5.16 23.40 1.52
C ALA A 374 5.06 21.89 1.78
N CYS A 375 6.21 21.22 1.79
CA CYS A 375 6.37 19.83 2.24
C CYS A 375 7.43 19.81 3.35
N TYR A 376 7.14 19.10 4.43
CA TYR A 376 8.07 18.93 5.54
C TYR A 376 7.79 17.65 6.30
N GLY A 377 8.85 16.95 6.70
CA GLY A 377 8.77 15.77 7.53
C GLY A 377 10.01 15.62 8.39
N ASP A 378 9.84 15.45 9.69
CA ASP A 378 10.92 15.24 10.66
C ASP A 378 10.94 13.82 11.21
N GLY A 379 10.46 12.87 10.42
CA GLY A 379 10.48 11.45 10.78
C GLY A 379 11.88 10.84 10.75
N GLU A 380 12.04 9.75 11.45
CA GLU A 380 13.28 8.95 11.45
C GLU A 380 13.32 8.00 10.25
N GLU A 381 14.53 7.66 9.81
CA GLU A 381 14.75 6.61 8.82
C GLU A 381 14.26 5.25 9.37
N ASN A 382 13.69 4.46 8.50
CA ASN A 382 13.37 3.03 8.71
C ASN A 382 12.27 2.69 9.70
N HIS A 383 11.61 3.55 10.35
CA HIS A 383 10.44 3.22 11.20
C HIS A 383 9.97 4.48 11.90
N ALA A 384 9.73 5.49 11.24
CA ALA A 384 9.10 6.62 11.70
C ALA A 384 8.83 6.73 13.17
N ILE A 385 8.77 7.40 13.77
CA ILE A 385 8.09 8.52 14.23
C ILE A 385 7.60 8.40 15.63
N ALA A 386 8.49 8.28 16.49
CA ALA A 386 8.25 8.79 17.81
C ALA A 386 8.77 10.22 17.85
N ASN A 387 7.96 11.17 18.31
CA ASN A 387 8.35 12.55 18.59
C ASN A 387 8.54 13.49 17.39
N THR A 388 7.80 13.29 16.32
CA THR A 388 7.77 14.29 15.24
C THR A 388 7.16 15.59 15.73
N THR A 389 7.71 16.71 15.30
CA THR A 389 7.17 18.03 15.65
C THR A 389 6.20 18.53 14.60
N HIS A 390 6.53 18.32 13.31
CA HIS A 390 5.71 18.76 12.20
C HIS A 390 5.82 17.77 11.04
N ASN A 391 4.67 17.41 10.45
CA ASN A 391 4.60 16.65 9.20
C ASN A 391 3.47 17.20 8.36
N PHE A 392 3.80 17.62 7.14
CA PHE A 392 2.81 18.06 6.17
C PHE A 392 3.35 17.92 4.74
N MET A 393 2.41 17.76 3.83
CA MET A 393 2.68 17.61 2.41
C MET A 393 1.64 18.39 1.62
N THR A 394 2.07 19.12 0.60
CA THR A 394 1.19 19.90 -0.28
C THR A 394 1.32 19.41 -1.71
N LEU A 395 0.18 19.12 -2.32
CA LEU A 395 0.06 18.74 -3.72
C LEU A 395 -0.84 19.73 -4.47
N THR A 396 -0.51 20.01 -5.71
CA THR A 396 -1.30 20.84 -6.61
C THR A 396 -1.53 20.13 -7.95
N ALA A 397 -2.66 20.39 -8.59
CA ALA A 397 -2.91 19.97 -9.95
C ALA A 397 -1.83 20.52 -10.91
N PRO A 398 -1.56 19.85 -12.05
CA PRO A 398 -0.52 20.32 -13.00
C PRO A 398 -0.76 21.74 -13.53
N ASP A 399 -2.02 22.16 -13.65
CA ASP A 399 -2.42 23.51 -14.04
C ASP A 399 -2.55 24.47 -12.83
N ARG A 400 -2.25 24.00 -11.61
CA ARG A 400 -2.36 24.73 -10.35
C ARG A 400 -3.78 25.22 -10.01
N SER A 401 -4.81 24.64 -10.62
CA SER A 401 -6.21 24.98 -10.39
C SER A 401 -6.79 24.44 -9.10
N GLU A 402 -6.20 23.38 -8.55
CA GLU A 402 -6.60 22.74 -7.30
C GLU A 402 -5.37 22.47 -6.44
N MET A 403 -5.56 22.48 -5.12
CA MET A 403 -4.49 22.21 -4.15
C MET A 403 -5.04 21.48 -2.93
N SER A 404 -4.24 20.57 -2.39
CA SER A 404 -4.51 19.88 -1.13
C SER A 404 -3.26 19.85 -0.25
N MET A 405 -3.46 20.09 1.04
CA MET A 405 -2.45 20.01 2.09
C MET A 405 -2.84 18.92 3.08
N PHE A 406 -1.91 18.06 3.41
CA PHE A 406 -2.09 16.94 4.32
C PHE A 406 -1.25 17.17 5.57
N PHE A 407 -1.86 17.10 6.72
CA PHE A 407 -1.22 17.31 8.03
C PHE A 407 -1.47 16.13 8.94
N THR A 408 -0.50 15.81 9.77
CA THR A 408 -0.65 14.88 10.88
C THR A 408 -0.33 15.55 12.20
N ASN A 409 -0.95 15.08 13.26
CA ASN A 409 -0.65 15.53 14.60
C ASN A 409 -0.83 14.36 15.58
N GLU A 410 0.26 13.82 16.09
CA GLU A 410 0.27 12.73 17.07
C GLU A 410 0.25 13.23 18.51
N SER A 411 0.53 14.54 18.72
CA SER A 411 0.65 15.13 20.05
C SER A 411 -0.71 15.36 20.73
N GLU A 412 -0.67 15.64 22.02
CA GLU A 412 -1.85 16.03 22.80
C GLU A 412 -2.25 17.49 22.61
N ASP A 413 -1.39 18.28 22.00
CA ASP A 413 -1.61 19.71 21.77
C ASP A 413 -2.03 19.99 20.32
N VAL A 414 -2.75 21.10 20.13
CA VAL A 414 -3.06 21.61 18.79
C VAL A 414 -1.80 22.11 18.12
N ARG A 415 -1.51 21.63 16.89
CA ARG A 415 -0.45 22.22 16.05
C ARG A 415 -1.03 23.35 15.20
N ILE A 416 -0.30 24.46 15.12
CA ILE A 416 -0.74 25.67 14.42
C ILE A 416 0.23 25.98 13.30
N TYR A 417 -0.33 26.22 12.11
CA TYR A 417 0.42 26.64 10.91
C TYR A 417 -0.14 27.94 10.39
N THR A 418 0.78 28.87 10.03
CA THR A 418 0.45 30.06 9.24
C THR A 418 0.86 29.78 7.80
N VAL A 419 -0.11 29.55 6.92
CA VAL A 419 0.13 29.18 5.54
C VAL A 419 -0.13 30.36 4.62
N GLN A 420 0.89 30.80 3.89
CA GLN A 420 0.73 31.75 2.80
C GLN A 420 0.66 30.98 1.47
N VAL A 421 -0.36 31.30 0.65
CA VAL A 421 -0.62 30.68 -0.67
C VAL A 421 -0.36 31.70 -1.76
N LYS A 422 0.52 31.36 -2.71
CA LYS A 422 0.91 32.25 -3.82
C LYS A 422 0.97 31.52 -5.15
N ASP A 423 0.84 32.25 -6.22
CA ASP A 423 1.11 31.82 -7.59
C ASP A 423 0.38 30.51 -7.99
N MET A 424 -0.83 30.36 -7.46
CA MET A 424 -1.80 29.33 -7.87
C MET A 424 -2.75 29.90 -8.94
N ALA A 425 -3.37 29.00 -9.72
CA ALA A 425 -4.34 29.36 -10.74
C ALA A 425 -5.75 29.60 -10.17
N PHE A 426 -5.89 29.73 -8.86
CA PHE A 426 -7.14 30.05 -8.17
C PHE A 426 -6.94 31.17 -7.13
N GLU A 427 -8.00 31.91 -6.86
CA GLU A 427 -8.02 32.88 -5.77
C GLU A 427 -8.27 32.17 -4.43
N PRO A 428 -7.34 32.22 -3.47
CA PRO A 428 -7.46 31.50 -2.21
C PRO A 428 -8.44 32.19 -1.26
N THR A 429 -9.75 31.97 -1.44
CA THR A 429 -10.79 32.62 -0.63
C THR A 429 -11.23 31.81 0.58
N VAL A 430 -11.32 30.48 0.42
CA VAL A 430 -11.78 29.53 1.44
C VAL A 430 -11.24 28.14 1.12
N PHE A 431 -10.68 27.47 2.12
CA PHE A 431 -10.38 26.05 2.03
C PHE A 431 -11.41 25.24 2.81
N SER A 432 -11.75 24.07 2.27
CA SER A 432 -12.44 23.01 3.00
C SER A 432 -11.46 22.18 3.79
N SER A 433 -11.92 21.51 4.83
CA SER A 433 -11.08 20.55 5.55
C SER A 433 -11.82 19.25 5.80
N VAL A 434 -11.06 18.15 5.86
CA VAL A 434 -11.53 16.83 6.25
C VAL A 434 -10.60 16.32 7.35
N ILE A 435 -11.16 15.68 8.36
CA ILE A 435 -10.44 15.28 9.56
C ILE A 435 -10.75 13.82 9.88
N THR A 436 -9.70 13.05 10.15
CA THR A 436 -9.76 11.77 10.83
C THR A 436 -9.30 11.97 12.26
N LYS A 437 -10.19 11.66 13.22
CA LYS A 437 -9.92 11.67 14.65
C LYS A 437 -10.73 10.52 15.24
N GLY A 438 -10.04 9.47 15.68
CA GLY A 438 -10.72 8.29 16.17
C GLY A 438 -11.19 8.39 17.60
N PRO A 439 -12.18 7.58 18.00
CA PRO A 439 -11.96 6.66 19.07
C PRO A 439 -11.22 5.43 18.55
N SER A 440 -10.48 4.76 19.41
CA SER A 440 -10.00 3.42 19.14
C SER A 440 -11.21 2.47 19.05
N GLY A 441 -11.20 1.54 18.12
CA GLY A 441 -12.24 0.51 18.06
C GLY A 441 -12.32 -0.14 16.69
N ARG A 442 -12.87 -1.35 16.66
CA ARG A 442 -13.05 -2.16 15.45
C ARG A 442 -14.42 -1.89 14.81
N GLN A 443 -14.84 -0.65 14.75
CA GLN A 443 -16.10 -0.29 14.12
C GLN A 443 -15.87 -0.06 12.63
N ALA A 444 -16.80 -0.49 11.82
CA ALA A 444 -16.75 -0.26 10.39
C ALA A 444 -16.74 1.24 10.06
N TYR A 445 -17.46 2.03 10.82
CA TYR A 445 -17.48 3.47 10.71
C TYR A 445 -17.76 4.14 12.07
N ASP A 446 -17.03 5.22 12.32
CA ASP A 446 -17.33 6.20 13.35
C ASP A 446 -17.27 7.59 12.71
N ALA A 447 -18.21 8.47 13.02
CA ALA A 447 -18.31 9.81 12.43
C ALA A 447 -17.06 10.68 12.65
N ASN A 448 -16.22 10.35 13.64
CA ASN A 448 -14.93 11.03 13.82
C ASN A 448 -13.82 10.51 12.92
N TRP A 449 -13.95 9.34 12.32
CA TRP A 449 -12.88 8.76 11.51
C TRP A 449 -12.71 9.44 10.14
N PHE A 450 -13.78 9.98 9.58
CA PHE A 450 -13.68 10.71 8.33
C PHE A 450 -14.85 11.68 8.21
N ARG A 451 -14.61 12.96 8.48
CA ARG A 451 -15.67 13.96 8.52
C ARG A 451 -15.23 15.33 7.99
N ILE A 452 -16.17 16.11 7.53
CA ILE A 452 -15.94 17.52 7.19
C ILE A 452 -15.54 18.28 8.46
N GLY A 453 -14.42 18.98 8.37
CA GLY A 453 -13.96 19.92 9.37
C GLY A 453 -14.47 21.34 9.14
N LYS A 454 -13.87 22.28 9.84
CA LYS A 454 -14.22 23.70 9.67
C LYS A 454 -13.66 24.25 8.37
N LYS A 455 -14.44 25.12 7.70
CA LYS A 455 -13.93 25.95 6.60
C LYS A 455 -12.86 26.91 7.13
N ILE A 456 -11.76 27.00 6.39
CA ILE A 456 -10.60 27.82 6.74
C ILE A 456 -10.63 29.05 5.83
N ARG A 457 -10.61 30.22 6.45
CA ARG A 457 -10.69 31.51 5.78
C ARG A 457 -9.40 32.28 5.96
N PRO A 458 -9.07 33.23 5.05
CA PRO A 458 -7.89 34.07 5.19
C PRO A 458 -7.91 34.86 6.50
N ILE A 459 -6.72 35.17 6.99
CA ILE A 459 -6.52 36.08 8.12
C ILE A 459 -7.02 37.49 7.69
N ARG A 460 -7.66 38.18 8.63
CA ARG A 460 -8.15 39.54 8.36
C ARG A 460 -7.01 40.46 7.84
N ASN A 461 -7.25 41.11 6.71
CA ASN A 461 -6.29 41.97 5.98
C ASN A 461 -5.13 41.23 5.26
N HIS A 462 -5.10 39.88 5.25
CA HIS A 462 -4.13 39.06 4.52
C HIS A 462 -4.89 38.01 3.71
N ARG A 463 -5.24 38.35 2.46
CA ARG A 463 -6.13 37.52 1.64
C ARG A 463 -5.54 36.17 1.22
N ASP A 464 -4.22 36.06 1.23
CA ASP A 464 -3.42 34.91 0.83
C ASP A 464 -2.88 34.08 2.01
N THR A 465 -3.17 34.50 3.24
CA THR A 465 -2.60 33.89 4.46
C THR A 465 -3.69 33.29 5.33
N PHE A 466 -3.47 32.06 5.80
CA PHE A 466 -4.42 31.25 6.54
C PHE A 466 -3.82 30.72 7.84
N THR A 467 -4.63 30.63 8.88
CA THR A 467 -4.26 29.87 10.09
C THR A 467 -4.93 28.50 10.05
N ILE A 468 -4.10 27.45 9.98
CA ILE A 468 -4.53 26.06 10.05
C ILE A 468 -4.25 25.53 11.45
N LYS A 469 -5.29 25.00 12.10
CA LYS A 469 -5.19 24.37 13.43
C LYS A 469 -5.47 22.90 13.29
N VAL A 470 -4.42 22.09 13.39
CA VAL A 470 -4.52 20.63 13.32
C VAL A 470 -4.81 20.11 14.72
N PRO A 471 -5.97 19.45 14.93
CA PRO A 471 -6.33 18.95 16.25
C PRO A 471 -5.32 17.93 16.79
N PRO A 472 -5.28 17.72 18.11
CA PRO A 472 -4.51 16.61 18.69
C PRO A 472 -4.93 15.26 18.11
N ARG A 473 -3.97 14.35 17.95
CA ARG A 473 -4.20 12.94 17.56
C ARG A 473 -5.11 12.86 16.34
N SER A 474 -4.66 13.48 15.22
CA SER A 474 -5.49 13.56 14.02
C SER A 474 -4.69 13.57 12.73
N ILE A 475 -5.38 13.19 11.66
CA ILE A 475 -4.97 13.41 10.27
C ILE A 475 -5.94 14.45 9.69
N MET A 476 -5.43 15.47 9.02
CA MET A 476 -6.23 16.55 8.47
C MET A 476 -5.83 16.85 7.04
N THR A 477 -6.79 16.87 6.15
CA THR A 477 -6.65 17.42 4.79
C THR A 477 -7.28 18.80 4.73
N VAL A 478 -6.58 19.75 4.10
CA VAL A 478 -7.06 21.08 3.77
C VAL A 478 -7.01 21.24 2.27
N THR A 479 -8.13 21.55 1.60
CA THR A 479 -8.23 21.44 0.15
C THR A 479 -9.14 22.50 -0.48
N THR A 480 -8.87 22.80 -1.75
CA THR A 480 -9.78 23.55 -2.63
C THR A 480 -10.83 22.65 -3.27
N MET A 481 -10.63 21.32 -3.26
CA MET A 481 -11.54 20.36 -3.88
C MET A 481 -12.89 20.30 -3.16
N ASP A 482 -13.90 19.79 -3.86
CA ASP A 482 -15.21 19.51 -3.26
C ASP A 482 -15.12 18.43 -2.17
N VAL A 483 -15.75 18.69 -1.05
CA VAL A 483 -15.84 17.78 0.11
C VAL A 483 -17.28 17.37 0.42
N SER A 484 -18.25 17.76 -0.41
CA SER A 484 -19.69 17.49 -0.16
C SER A 484 -20.01 15.99 -0.06
N TRP A 485 -19.22 15.16 -0.74
CA TRP A 485 -19.36 13.71 -0.73
C TRP A 485 -18.92 13.06 0.60
N VAL A 486 -18.13 13.75 1.42
CA VAL A 486 -17.58 13.20 2.68
C VAL A 486 -18.69 12.79 3.64
N ASP A 487 -19.73 13.57 3.77
CA ASP A 487 -20.87 13.24 4.65
C ASP A 487 -21.66 12.01 4.13
N GLY A 488 -21.47 11.65 2.86
CA GLY A 488 -22.10 10.48 2.25
C GLY A 488 -21.43 9.15 2.57
N VAL A 489 -20.18 9.13 3.13
CA VAL A 489 -19.47 7.86 3.40
C VAL A 489 -20.18 6.98 4.42
N ASN A 490 -20.99 7.55 5.30
CA ASN A 490 -21.80 6.81 6.25
C ASN A 490 -22.94 5.99 5.59
N THR A 491 -23.20 6.23 4.32
CA THR A 491 -24.18 5.47 3.53
C THR A 491 -23.55 4.33 2.74
N PHE A 492 -22.21 4.18 2.78
CA PHE A 492 -21.55 3.06 2.12
C PHE A 492 -22.07 1.73 2.69
N PRO A 493 -22.34 0.73 1.85
CA PRO A 493 -22.77 -0.60 2.34
C PRO A 493 -21.83 -1.17 3.41
N ALA A 494 -20.53 -0.96 3.25
CA ALA A 494 -19.50 -1.44 4.17
C ALA A 494 -19.55 -0.83 5.58
N VAL A 495 -20.19 0.33 5.77
CA VAL A 495 -20.31 0.97 7.10
C VAL A 495 -21.66 0.70 7.76
N GLN A 496 -22.55 0.02 7.06
CA GLN A 496 -23.81 -0.45 7.64
C GLN A 496 -23.56 -1.66 8.56
N PRO A 497 -24.41 -1.89 9.55
CA PRO A 497 -24.25 -3.04 10.42
C PRO A 497 -24.25 -4.35 9.63
N HIS A 498 -23.16 -5.10 9.76
CA HIS A 498 -23.05 -6.45 9.22
C HIS A 498 -23.33 -7.48 10.30
N LEU A 499 -23.98 -8.57 9.92
CA LEU A 499 -24.19 -9.70 10.82
C LEU A 499 -22.96 -10.61 10.75
N SER A 500 -21.98 -10.32 11.60
CA SER A 500 -20.90 -11.28 11.87
C SER A 500 -21.48 -12.54 12.49
N SER A 501 -21.04 -13.71 12.03
CA SER A 501 -21.48 -14.98 12.55
C SER A 501 -20.29 -15.93 12.76
N ARG A 502 -20.40 -16.79 13.77
CA ARG A 502 -19.41 -17.85 13.95
C ARG A 502 -19.65 -18.97 12.93
N LEU A 503 -18.57 -19.58 12.47
CA LEU A 503 -18.68 -20.81 11.68
C LEU A 503 -19.45 -21.86 12.49
N THR A 504 -20.50 -22.41 11.87
CA THR A 504 -21.32 -23.43 12.52
C THR A 504 -20.55 -24.74 12.68
N LEU A 505 -20.49 -25.25 13.89
CA LEU A 505 -19.85 -26.53 14.19
C LEU A 505 -20.89 -27.61 14.47
N PRO A 506 -20.63 -28.91 14.10
CA PRO A 506 -19.40 -29.36 13.42
C PRO A 506 -19.35 -28.93 11.96
N TYR A 507 -18.20 -28.45 11.52
CA TYR A 507 -17.92 -28.16 10.11
C TYR A 507 -17.29 -29.39 9.45
N THR A 508 -17.75 -29.75 8.26
CA THR A 508 -17.18 -30.84 7.47
C THR A 508 -16.92 -30.34 6.06
N GLU A 509 -15.67 -30.42 5.62
CA GLU A 509 -15.30 -30.23 4.23
C GLU A 509 -15.30 -31.59 3.52
N ASN A 510 -16.15 -31.73 2.50
CA ASN A 510 -16.37 -33.00 1.80
C ASN A 510 -15.57 -33.12 0.49
N LEU A 511 -14.79 -32.07 0.14
CA LEU A 511 -13.98 -31.99 -1.08
C LEU A 511 -14.77 -32.22 -2.38
N GLN A 512 -16.04 -31.86 -2.38
CA GLN A 512 -16.88 -31.91 -3.57
C GLN A 512 -16.85 -30.59 -4.30
N TYR A 513 -16.11 -30.55 -5.41
CA TYR A 513 -15.90 -29.36 -6.24
C TYR A 513 -16.07 -29.67 -7.72
N THR A 514 -16.38 -28.65 -8.52
CA THR A 514 -16.15 -28.69 -9.97
C THR A 514 -14.75 -28.13 -10.28
N LYS A 515 -14.23 -28.41 -11.48
CA LYS A 515 -12.93 -27.86 -11.91
C LYS A 515 -12.96 -26.33 -11.98
N GLU A 516 -14.08 -25.78 -12.42
CA GLU A 516 -14.31 -24.34 -12.51
C GLU A 516 -14.32 -23.69 -11.13
N GLU A 517 -14.99 -24.34 -10.15
CA GLU A 517 -15.01 -23.86 -8.76
C GLU A 517 -13.60 -23.87 -8.14
N ILE A 518 -12.80 -24.89 -8.39
CA ILE A 518 -11.42 -24.99 -7.90
C ILE A 518 -10.59 -23.82 -8.43
N ALA A 519 -10.66 -23.53 -9.73
CA ALA A 519 -9.93 -22.42 -10.34
C ALA A 519 -10.33 -21.06 -9.74
N VAL A 520 -11.65 -20.82 -9.54
CA VAL A 520 -12.13 -19.59 -8.91
C VAL A 520 -11.69 -19.47 -7.46
N ARG A 521 -11.53 -20.59 -6.74
CA ARG A 521 -11.04 -20.61 -5.34
C ARG A 521 -9.51 -20.60 -5.21
N GLY A 522 -8.78 -20.39 -6.30
CA GLY A 522 -7.31 -20.36 -6.25
C GLY A 522 -6.68 -21.73 -5.99
N CYS A 523 -7.33 -22.80 -6.40
CA CYS A 523 -6.96 -24.20 -6.17
C CYS A 523 -6.92 -24.63 -4.70
N ALA A 524 -7.45 -23.83 -3.78
CA ALA A 524 -7.49 -24.13 -2.36
C ALA A 524 -8.87 -24.61 -1.88
N PRO A 525 -8.94 -25.42 -0.81
CA PRO A 525 -10.22 -25.82 -0.21
C PRO A 525 -10.97 -24.61 0.37
N ARG A 526 -12.30 -24.75 0.47
CA ARG A 526 -13.17 -23.73 1.07
C ARG A 526 -12.73 -23.38 2.48
N TYR A 527 -12.68 -22.08 2.79
CA TYR A 527 -12.36 -21.53 4.11
C TYR A 527 -10.97 -21.92 4.64
N MET A 528 -10.05 -22.32 3.76
CA MET A 528 -8.68 -22.65 4.14
C MET A 528 -7.69 -21.66 3.51
N THR A 529 -6.60 -21.42 4.21
CA THR A 529 -5.50 -20.56 3.77
C THR A 529 -4.16 -21.14 4.23
N ASP A 530 -3.16 -21.06 3.38
CA ASP A 530 -1.83 -21.61 3.62
C ASP A 530 -1.02 -20.63 4.47
N GLN A 531 -1.00 -20.84 5.77
CA GLN A 531 -0.18 -20.06 6.72
C GLN A 531 1.24 -20.62 6.88
N GLY A 532 1.45 -21.84 6.43
CA GLY A 532 2.75 -22.51 6.39
C GLY A 532 2.64 -23.78 5.55
N GLY A 533 3.45 -23.88 4.51
CA GLY A 533 3.31 -24.90 3.48
C GLY A 533 2.41 -24.45 2.33
N ALA A 534 2.46 -25.14 1.21
CA ALA A 534 1.61 -24.93 0.05
C ALA A 534 0.70 -26.15 -0.13
N PHE A 535 -0.61 -25.95 -0.06
CA PHE A 535 -1.63 -27.00 -0.19
C PHE A 535 -2.56 -26.67 -1.36
N GLU A 536 -2.93 -27.69 -2.10
CA GLU A 536 -3.72 -27.55 -3.31
C GLU A 536 -4.71 -28.70 -3.44
N LEU A 537 -5.90 -28.43 -3.96
CA LEU A 537 -6.84 -29.44 -4.40
C LEU A 537 -6.30 -30.11 -5.67
N VAL A 538 -6.17 -31.42 -5.63
CA VAL A 538 -5.73 -32.22 -6.78
C VAL A 538 -6.81 -33.24 -7.13
N GLU A 539 -7.04 -33.48 -8.42
CA GLU A 539 -7.95 -34.50 -8.91
C GLU A 539 -7.38 -35.91 -8.62
N THR A 540 -8.22 -36.80 -8.17
CA THR A 540 -7.95 -38.21 -7.92
C THR A 540 -8.99 -39.06 -8.62
N GLU A 541 -8.85 -40.41 -8.59
CA GLU A 541 -9.83 -41.31 -9.17
C GLU A 541 -11.22 -41.20 -8.49
N ASP A 542 -11.25 -40.84 -7.20
CA ASP A 542 -12.45 -40.77 -6.38
C ASP A 542 -12.98 -39.32 -6.16
N GLY A 543 -12.44 -38.31 -6.86
CA GLY A 543 -12.81 -36.91 -6.68
C GLY A 543 -11.59 -36.03 -6.44
N PHE A 544 -11.56 -35.25 -5.34
CA PHE A 544 -10.46 -34.37 -5.02
C PHE A 544 -9.83 -34.69 -3.67
N ALA A 545 -8.55 -34.42 -3.56
CA ALA A 545 -7.79 -34.51 -2.31
C ALA A 545 -6.97 -33.24 -2.07
N ILE A 546 -6.67 -32.95 -0.80
CA ILE A 546 -5.74 -31.90 -0.43
C ILE A 546 -4.31 -32.46 -0.51
N CYS A 547 -3.46 -31.84 -1.32
CA CYS A 547 -2.08 -32.26 -1.51
C CYS A 547 -1.13 -31.16 -1.08
N GLN A 548 -0.19 -31.47 -0.19
CA GLN A 548 0.93 -30.61 0.10
C GLN A 548 1.92 -30.63 -1.06
N LYS A 549 2.27 -29.43 -1.57
CA LYS A 549 3.15 -29.25 -2.73
C LYS A 549 4.62 -28.99 -2.35
N ILE A 550 4.87 -28.47 -1.15
CA ILE A 550 6.25 -28.28 -0.67
C ILE A 550 6.86 -29.66 -0.38
N THR A 551 7.96 -29.94 -1.03
CA THR A 551 8.75 -31.15 -0.79
C THR A 551 9.94 -30.84 0.11
N PRO A 552 10.60 -31.83 0.73
CA PRO A 552 11.82 -31.64 1.52
C PRO A 552 12.98 -31.02 0.72
N GLN A 553 12.88 -30.97 -0.60
CA GLN A 553 13.87 -30.39 -1.50
C GLN A 553 13.69 -28.88 -1.69
N ILE A 554 12.52 -28.35 -1.33
CA ILE A 554 12.25 -26.91 -1.31
C ILE A 554 12.42 -26.47 0.15
N ILE A 555 13.49 -25.76 0.42
CA ILE A 555 13.71 -25.19 1.76
C ILE A 555 12.78 -23.97 1.86
N PRO A 556 11.74 -23.99 2.73
CA PRO A 556 10.91 -22.81 2.92
C PRO A 556 11.76 -21.67 3.45
N THR A 557 11.73 -20.54 2.79
CA THR A 557 12.34 -19.33 3.32
C THR A 557 11.30 -18.65 4.21
N ASN A 558 11.58 -18.51 5.49
CA ASN A 558 10.76 -17.71 6.38
C ASN A 558 11.29 -16.29 6.33
N TRP A 559 10.51 -15.38 5.82
CA TRP A 559 10.75 -13.94 5.98
C TRP A 559 10.51 -13.57 7.43
N ARG A 560 11.45 -12.85 8.01
CA ARG A 560 11.46 -12.51 9.44
C ARG A 560 10.53 -11.35 9.76
#